data_808832bd1d9bf21a32d68c8b49208be3
#
_entry.id   808832bd1d9bf21a32d68c8b49208be3
#
_cell.length_a   1.000
_cell.length_b   1.000
_cell.length_c   1.000
_cell.angle_alpha   90.00
_cell.angle_beta   90.00
_cell.angle_gamma   90.00
#
_symmetry.space_group_name_H-M   'P 1'
#
loop_
_entity.id
_entity.type
_entity.pdbx_description
1 polymer ?
#
loop_
_entity_poly.entity_id
_entity_poly.type
_entity_poly.pdbx_seq_one_letter_code
_entity_poly.pdbx_strand_id
1 'polypeptide(L)'
;MDFRTEGAPVSLAREGAWEQAIQALTGIDAALDLLMARYDRPTWTESGSAFQTLARAITGQQISVRAADALWKRFCALGAFEPAAVWELSPERLRQCGYSSRKVDYLKDLARHFSAGLVTEAELRAASDAQVHALLTRVHGIGRWSAEMFLIFYLHRPDVFPVEDLGLQRALRLHFSELKEAPVPDLVSYAERWRPWRSVVTWVLWRSLDPVEVIY
;
A
#
# COMPACT_ATOMS: atom_id res chain seq x y z
N MET A 1 -6.58 33.15 12.49
CA MET A 1 -6.35 31.69 12.66
C MET A 1 -5.48 31.26 11.50
N ASP A 2 -4.22 31.04 11.80
CA ASP A 2 -3.14 30.90 10.83
C ASP A 2 -3.12 29.44 10.34
N PHE A 3 -3.62 29.17 9.13
CA PHE A 3 -3.43 27.89 8.47
C PHE A 3 -2.01 27.84 7.94
N ARG A 4 -1.09 27.37 8.80
CA ARG A 4 0.28 27.05 8.38
C ARG A 4 0.17 26.06 7.21
N THR A 5 0.79 26.43 6.11
CA THR A 5 1.09 25.58 4.97
C THR A 5 1.76 24.30 5.49
N GLU A 6 1.00 23.22 5.64
CA GLU A 6 1.58 21.90 5.81
C GLU A 6 2.42 21.61 4.55
N GLY A 7 3.74 21.56 4.74
CA GLY A 7 4.66 21.16 3.67
C GLY A 7 4.26 19.80 3.10
N ALA A 8 4.64 19.54 1.85
CA ALA A 8 4.40 18.24 1.23
C ALA A 8 4.78 17.10 2.19
N PRO A 9 3.95 16.07 2.32
CA PRO A 9 4.18 15.02 3.30
C PRO A 9 5.54 14.35 3.04
N VAL A 10 6.26 14.08 4.13
CA VAL A 10 7.57 13.41 4.08
C VAL A 10 7.40 12.07 3.40
N SER A 11 8.29 11.73 2.45
CA SER A 11 8.30 10.43 1.76
C SER A 11 9.45 9.57 2.29
N LEU A 12 9.19 8.29 2.57
CA LEU A 12 10.22 7.31 2.93
C LEU A 12 11.19 7.00 1.79
N ALA A 13 10.84 7.32 0.54
CA ALA A 13 11.75 7.21 -0.60
C ALA A 13 12.82 8.32 -0.62
N ARG A 14 12.65 9.39 0.17
CA ARG A 14 13.67 10.44 0.30
C ARG A 14 14.93 9.85 0.94
N GLU A 15 16.09 10.23 0.41
CA GLU A 15 17.38 9.85 0.96
C GLU A 15 17.48 10.20 2.45
N GLY A 16 17.94 9.26 3.26
CA GLY A 16 18.08 9.40 4.72
C GLY A 16 16.78 9.30 5.52
N ALA A 17 15.60 9.20 4.89
CA ALA A 17 14.33 9.15 5.61
C ALA A 17 14.16 7.85 6.42
N TRP A 18 14.64 6.74 5.86
CA TRP A 18 14.62 5.45 6.57
C TRP A 18 15.52 5.48 7.80
N GLU A 19 16.74 5.96 7.66
CA GLU A 19 17.73 6.09 8.74
C GLU A 19 17.22 7.02 9.83
N GLN A 20 16.57 8.12 9.46
CA GLN A 20 15.90 9.04 10.39
C GLN A 20 14.78 8.32 11.17
N ALA A 21 13.98 7.50 10.49
CA ALA A 21 12.91 6.74 11.13
C ALA A 21 13.48 5.70 12.12
N ILE A 22 14.51 4.93 11.72
CA ILE A 22 15.19 3.97 12.59
C ILE A 22 15.74 4.67 13.83
N GLN A 23 16.43 5.80 13.68
CA GLN A 23 16.96 6.58 14.79
C GLN A 23 15.84 7.04 15.76
N ALA A 24 14.72 7.51 15.22
CA ALA A 24 13.59 7.98 16.01
C ALA A 24 12.85 6.85 16.75
N LEU A 25 12.83 5.64 16.18
CA LEU A 25 12.15 4.48 16.74
C LEU A 25 13.02 3.69 17.73
N THR A 26 14.36 3.83 17.66
CA THR A 26 15.30 3.12 18.54
C THR A 26 15.07 3.49 20.00
N GLY A 27 14.95 2.46 20.85
CA GLY A 27 14.75 2.62 22.30
C GLY A 27 13.29 2.80 22.72
N ILE A 28 12.32 2.84 21.80
CA ILE A 28 10.89 2.89 22.13
C ILE A 28 10.42 1.53 22.66
N ASP A 29 10.78 0.45 21.95
CA ASP A 29 10.42 -0.92 22.31
C ASP A 29 11.59 -1.87 22.02
N ALA A 30 12.03 -2.63 23.03
CA ALA A 30 13.14 -3.57 22.88
C ALA A 30 12.87 -4.66 21.80
N ALA A 31 11.60 -5.10 21.67
CA ALA A 31 11.20 -6.06 20.64
C ALA A 31 11.32 -5.43 19.24
N LEU A 32 10.93 -4.17 19.09
CA LEU A 32 11.06 -3.44 17.82
C LEU A 32 12.53 -3.23 17.46
N ASP A 33 13.38 -2.87 18.41
CA ASP A 33 14.83 -2.70 18.19
C ASP A 33 15.48 -3.96 17.61
N LEU A 34 15.14 -5.13 18.18
CA LEU A 34 15.62 -6.42 17.69
C LEU A 34 15.16 -6.71 16.25
N LEU A 35 13.93 -6.36 15.91
CA LEU A 35 13.39 -6.55 14.56
C LEU A 35 14.03 -5.59 13.56
N MET A 36 14.19 -4.31 13.91
CA MET A 36 14.86 -3.31 13.06
C MET A 36 16.32 -3.66 12.78
N ALA A 37 17.02 -4.27 13.75
CA ALA A 37 18.39 -4.73 13.56
C ALA A 37 18.49 -5.97 12.64
N ARG A 38 17.40 -6.72 12.47
CA ARG A 38 17.37 -7.97 11.71
C ARG A 38 16.99 -7.78 10.24
N TYR A 39 16.17 -6.79 9.92
CA TYR A 39 15.59 -6.63 8.58
C TYR A 39 16.02 -5.32 7.94
N ASP A 40 16.51 -5.43 6.70
CA ASP A 40 16.90 -4.30 5.89
C ASP A 40 15.68 -3.47 5.44
N ARG A 41 15.97 -2.24 5.01
CA ARG A 41 14.98 -1.36 4.40
C ARG A 41 14.39 -2.01 3.13
N PRO A 42 13.13 -1.70 2.81
CA PRO A 42 12.56 -2.11 1.53
C PRO A 42 13.30 -1.43 0.37
N THR A 43 13.35 -2.13 -0.76
CA THR A 43 13.75 -1.51 -2.01
C THR A 43 12.57 -0.72 -2.56
N TRP A 44 12.52 0.58 -2.26
CA TRP A 44 11.53 1.48 -2.84
C TRP A 44 11.86 1.69 -4.32
N THR A 45 11.24 0.92 -5.20
CA THR A 45 11.34 1.13 -6.65
C THR A 45 10.07 1.83 -7.11
N GLU A 46 10.22 3.03 -7.68
CA GLU A 46 9.11 3.62 -8.43
C GLU A 46 8.86 2.74 -9.66
N SER A 47 7.89 1.85 -9.59
CA SER A 47 7.52 0.98 -10.69
C SER A 47 6.19 1.40 -11.29
N GLY A 48 6.25 2.12 -12.41
CA GLY A 48 5.06 2.49 -13.17
C GLY A 48 4.29 3.69 -12.64
N SER A 49 3.08 3.90 -13.14
CA SER A 49 2.17 4.97 -12.74
C SER A 49 1.27 4.54 -11.58
N ALA A 50 0.58 5.52 -10.95
CA ALA A 50 -0.46 5.25 -9.94
C ALA A 50 -1.53 4.28 -10.46
N PHE A 51 -1.96 4.46 -11.71
CA PHE A 51 -2.91 3.57 -12.37
C PHE A 51 -2.39 2.13 -12.46
N GLN A 52 -1.15 1.94 -12.92
CA GLN A 52 -0.54 0.62 -13.07
C GLN A 52 -0.39 -0.09 -11.72
N THR A 53 0.03 0.62 -10.69
CA THR A 53 0.14 0.09 -9.32
C THR A 53 -1.21 -0.40 -8.80
N LEU A 54 -2.27 0.40 -8.96
CA LEU A 54 -3.61 0.02 -8.54
C LEU A 54 -4.19 -1.14 -9.39
N ALA A 55 -3.94 -1.14 -10.69
CA ALA A 55 -4.34 -2.25 -11.56
C ALA A 55 -3.63 -3.56 -11.20
N ARG A 56 -2.33 -3.49 -10.83
CA ARG A 56 -1.57 -4.64 -10.32
C ARG A 56 -2.13 -5.13 -8.98
N ALA A 57 -2.48 -4.22 -8.08
CA ALA A 57 -3.10 -4.57 -6.80
C ALA A 57 -4.44 -5.29 -7.00
N ILE A 58 -5.33 -4.78 -7.88
CA ILE A 58 -6.58 -5.46 -8.25
C ILE A 58 -6.30 -6.86 -8.85
N THR A 59 -5.27 -6.96 -9.69
CA THR A 59 -4.86 -8.25 -10.28
C THR A 59 -4.50 -9.27 -9.21
N GLY A 60 -3.78 -8.86 -8.17
CA GLY A 60 -3.30 -9.72 -7.08
C GLY A 60 -4.37 -10.16 -6.07
N GLN A 61 -5.52 -9.48 -6.00
CA GLN A 61 -6.54 -9.77 -4.99
C GLN A 61 -6.98 -11.24 -4.99
N GLN A 62 -6.96 -11.88 -3.82
CA GLN A 62 -7.48 -13.23 -3.56
C GLN A 62 -6.88 -14.36 -4.42
N ILE A 63 -5.67 -14.19 -4.94
CA ILE A 63 -4.92 -15.23 -5.67
C ILE A 63 -3.48 -15.28 -5.19
N SER A 64 -2.76 -16.36 -5.51
CA SER A 64 -1.34 -16.48 -5.16
C SER A 64 -0.48 -15.49 -5.97
N VAL A 65 0.68 -15.10 -5.43
CA VAL A 65 1.66 -14.23 -6.10
C VAL A 65 1.99 -14.76 -7.50
N ARG A 66 2.28 -16.07 -7.63
CA ARG A 66 2.57 -16.71 -8.92
C ARG A 66 1.43 -16.56 -9.93
N ALA A 67 0.18 -16.72 -9.48
CA ALA A 67 -0.99 -16.55 -10.36
C ALA A 67 -1.18 -15.06 -10.74
N ALA A 68 -0.97 -14.16 -9.81
CA ALA A 68 -1.01 -12.71 -10.05
C ALA A 68 0.02 -12.28 -11.09
N ASP A 69 1.27 -12.74 -10.98
CA ASP A 69 2.33 -12.43 -11.94
C ASP A 69 2.03 -12.97 -13.34
N ALA A 70 1.52 -14.20 -13.42
CA ALA A 70 1.14 -14.77 -14.72
C ALA A 70 -0.02 -13.99 -15.36
N LEU A 71 -0.98 -13.53 -14.56
CA LEU A 71 -2.11 -12.74 -15.02
C LEU A 71 -1.67 -11.33 -15.45
N TRP A 72 -0.82 -10.70 -14.64
CA TRP A 72 -0.24 -9.38 -14.93
C TRP A 72 0.58 -9.39 -16.23
N LYS A 73 1.42 -10.40 -16.45
CA LYS A 73 2.19 -10.55 -17.71
C LYS A 73 1.27 -10.60 -18.94
N ARG A 74 0.15 -11.34 -18.86
CA ARG A 74 -0.83 -11.39 -19.96
C ARG A 74 -1.55 -10.05 -20.17
N PHE A 75 -1.86 -9.34 -19.09
CA PHE A 75 -2.42 -7.99 -19.16
C PHE A 75 -1.45 -7.01 -19.84
N CYS A 76 -0.19 -7.01 -19.42
CA CYS A 76 0.84 -6.17 -20.03
C CYS A 76 1.04 -6.47 -21.53
N ALA A 77 0.91 -7.72 -21.95
CA ALA A 77 1.01 -8.12 -23.35
C ALA A 77 -0.11 -7.54 -24.24
N LEU A 78 -1.18 -7.01 -23.66
CA LEU A 78 -2.20 -6.26 -24.40
C LEU A 78 -1.73 -4.86 -24.82
N GLY A 79 -0.58 -4.39 -24.31
CA GLY A 79 -0.11 -3.01 -24.53
C GLY A 79 -0.94 -1.94 -23.81
N ALA A 80 -1.82 -2.34 -22.88
CA ALA A 80 -2.77 -1.47 -22.21
C ALA A 80 -2.17 -0.91 -20.89
N PHE A 81 -1.15 -0.07 -20.98
CA PHE A 81 -0.51 0.53 -19.81
C PHE A 81 -1.17 1.84 -19.36
N GLU A 82 -1.96 2.46 -20.24
CA GLU A 82 -2.62 3.73 -19.97
C GLU A 82 -4.10 3.52 -19.64
N PRO A 83 -4.69 4.34 -18.75
CA PRO A 83 -6.10 4.23 -18.37
C PRO A 83 -7.05 4.21 -19.57
N ALA A 84 -6.84 5.11 -20.55
CA ALA A 84 -7.67 5.19 -21.74
C ALA A 84 -7.62 3.89 -22.57
N ALA A 85 -6.44 3.30 -22.72
CA ALA A 85 -6.31 2.02 -23.44
C ALA A 85 -7.08 0.89 -22.77
N VAL A 86 -7.01 0.78 -21.42
CA VAL A 86 -7.79 -0.20 -20.66
C VAL A 86 -9.30 0.07 -20.76
N TRP A 87 -9.70 1.34 -20.76
CA TRP A 87 -11.10 1.73 -20.95
C TRP A 87 -11.67 1.27 -22.28
N GLU A 88 -10.90 1.36 -23.37
CA GLU A 88 -11.31 0.95 -24.71
C GLU A 88 -11.32 -0.57 -24.93
N LEU A 89 -10.56 -1.36 -24.13
CA LEU A 89 -10.60 -2.82 -24.24
C LEU A 89 -12.01 -3.36 -23.95
N SER A 90 -12.46 -4.31 -24.76
CA SER A 90 -13.71 -5.01 -24.43
C SER A 90 -13.56 -5.89 -23.19
N PRO A 91 -14.62 -6.11 -22.40
CA PRO A 91 -14.61 -7.04 -21.28
C PRO A 91 -14.12 -8.45 -21.67
N GLU A 92 -14.42 -8.89 -22.88
CA GLU A 92 -14.01 -10.18 -23.45
C GLU A 92 -12.49 -10.31 -23.56
N ARG A 93 -11.81 -9.25 -24.00
CA ARG A 93 -10.34 -9.20 -24.11
C ARG A 93 -9.68 -9.36 -22.73
N LEU A 94 -10.20 -8.70 -21.71
CA LEU A 94 -9.72 -8.85 -20.34
C LEU A 94 -10.00 -10.25 -19.79
N ARG A 95 -11.18 -10.82 -20.05
CA ARG A 95 -11.49 -12.21 -19.65
C ARG A 95 -10.57 -13.23 -20.33
N GLN A 96 -10.21 -13.03 -21.60
CA GLN A 96 -9.25 -13.88 -22.31
C GLN A 96 -7.86 -13.89 -21.68
N CYS A 97 -7.46 -12.81 -20.95
CA CYS A 97 -6.26 -12.80 -20.14
C CYS A 97 -6.37 -13.66 -18.88
N GLY A 98 -7.58 -14.07 -18.50
CA GLY A 98 -7.85 -14.87 -17.29
C GLY A 98 -8.46 -14.08 -16.13
N TYR A 99 -8.90 -12.84 -16.35
CA TYR A 99 -9.60 -12.08 -15.31
C TYR A 99 -11.01 -12.59 -15.09
N SER A 100 -11.42 -12.69 -13.81
CA SER A 100 -12.83 -12.92 -13.46
C SER A 100 -13.68 -11.69 -13.87
N SER A 101 -14.97 -11.90 -14.09
CA SER A 101 -15.89 -10.80 -14.42
C SER A 101 -15.77 -9.65 -13.40
N ARG A 102 -15.73 -9.97 -12.11
CA ARG A 102 -15.57 -8.98 -11.04
C ARG A 102 -14.29 -8.16 -11.17
N LYS A 103 -13.14 -8.79 -11.47
CA LYS A 103 -11.87 -8.04 -11.68
C LYS A 103 -11.90 -7.23 -12.98
N VAL A 104 -12.58 -7.69 -14.01
CA VAL A 104 -12.81 -6.91 -15.23
C VAL A 104 -13.57 -5.62 -14.88
N ASP A 105 -14.66 -5.73 -14.11
CA ASP A 105 -15.44 -4.56 -13.69
C ASP A 105 -14.59 -3.57 -12.85
N TYR A 106 -13.74 -4.09 -11.96
CA TYR A 106 -12.85 -3.26 -11.16
C TYR A 106 -11.80 -2.53 -12.01
N LEU A 107 -11.16 -3.24 -12.96
CA LEU A 107 -10.18 -2.62 -13.86
C LEU A 107 -10.82 -1.57 -14.78
N LYS A 108 -12.02 -1.83 -15.26
CA LYS A 108 -12.80 -0.88 -16.07
C LYS A 108 -13.19 0.36 -15.27
N ASP A 109 -13.64 0.20 -14.04
CA ASP A 109 -13.99 1.33 -13.18
C ASP A 109 -12.76 2.15 -12.79
N LEU A 110 -11.62 1.51 -12.48
CA LEU A 110 -10.34 2.18 -12.28
C LEU A 110 -9.94 3.00 -13.51
N ALA A 111 -9.98 2.37 -14.71
CA ALA A 111 -9.64 3.03 -15.96
C ALA A 111 -10.55 4.25 -16.24
N ARG A 112 -11.85 4.12 -15.98
CA ARG A 112 -12.81 5.22 -16.08
C ARG A 112 -12.45 6.40 -15.18
N HIS A 113 -12.14 6.13 -13.91
CA HIS A 113 -11.80 7.19 -12.95
C HIS A 113 -10.57 7.98 -13.38
N PHE A 114 -9.51 7.30 -13.83
CA PHE A 114 -8.31 7.97 -14.30
C PHE A 114 -8.50 8.67 -15.65
N SER A 115 -9.16 8.03 -16.63
CA SER A 115 -9.38 8.63 -17.95
C SER A 115 -10.30 9.85 -17.91
N ALA A 116 -11.28 9.86 -17.02
CA ALA A 116 -12.18 10.99 -16.82
C ALA A 116 -11.61 12.10 -15.93
N GLY A 117 -10.38 11.94 -15.41
CA GLY A 117 -9.76 12.90 -14.50
C GLY A 117 -10.45 12.99 -13.13
N LEU A 118 -11.25 11.99 -12.74
CA LEU A 118 -11.88 11.91 -11.41
C LEU A 118 -10.87 11.54 -10.32
N VAL A 119 -9.77 10.91 -10.70
CA VAL A 119 -8.58 10.63 -9.91
C VAL A 119 -7.37 10.89 -10.79
N THR A 120 -6.45 11.71 -10.34
CA THR A 120 -5.21 12.00 -11.05
C THR A 120 -4.00 11.71 -10.17
N GLU A 121 -2.87 11.34 -10.79
CA GLU A 121 -1.64 11.10 -10.05
C GLU A 121 -1.16 12.35 -9.30
N ALA A 122 -1.26 13.52 -9.93
CA ALA A 122 -0.89 14.79 -9.31
C ALA A 122 -1.71 15.08 -8.05
N GLU A 123 -3.03 14.82 -8.11
CA GLU A 123 -3.93 14.97 -6.96
C GLU A 123 -3.56 13.98 -5.85
N LEU A 124 -3.34 12.69 -6.17
CA LEU A 124 -2.95 11.67 -5.19
C LEU A 124 -1.62 12.01 -4.49
N ARG A 125 -0.65 12.54 -5.22
CA ARG A 125 0.64 12.96 -4.63
C ARG A 125 0.51 14.18 -3.71
N ALA A 126 -0.35 15.13 -4.05
CA ALA A 126 -0.57 16.37 -3.29
C ALA A 126 -1.53 16.18 -2.09
N ALA A 127 -2.39 15.18 -2.13
CA ALA A 127 -3.42 14.95 -1.14
C ALA A 127 -2.87 14.43 0.20
N SER A 128 -3.57 14.71 1.30
CA SER A 128 -3.35 14.05 2.58
C SER A 128 -3.75 12.56 2.51
N ASP A 129 -3.25 11.74 3.43
CA ASP A 129 -3.56 10.30 3.47
C ASP A 129 -5.06 10.03 3.56
N ALA A 130 -5.80 10.85 4.34
CA ALA A 130 -7.26 10.75 4.43
C ALA A 130 -7.96 11.09 3.09
N GLN A 131 -7.44 12.06 2.36
CA GLN A 131 -7.97 12.42 1.03
C GLN A 131 -7.64 11.35 0.00
N VAL A 132 -6.43 10.80 -0.01
CA VAL A 132 -6.05 9.66 -0.88
C VAL A 132 -6.98 8.48 -0.62
N HIS A 133 -7.21 8.15 0.65
CA HIS A 133 -8.15 7.09 1.03
C HIS A 133 -9.56 7.36 0.48
N ALA A 134 -10.08 8.57 0.66
CA ALA A 134 -11.41 8.95 0.18
C ALA A 134 -11.53 8.93 -1.35
N LEU A 135 -10.46 9.31 -2.07
CA LEU A 135 -10.42 9.28 -3.53
C LEU A 135 -10.40 7.83 -4.05
N LEU A 136 -9.51 7.00 -3.52
CA LEU A 136 -9.31 5.65 -4.01
C LEU A 136 -10.47 4.71 -3.69
N THR A 137 -11.11 4.86 -2.54
CA THR A 137 -12.26 4.01 -2.16
C THR A 137 -13.55 4.32 -2.94
N ARG A 138 -13.58 5.37 -3.77
CA ARG A 138 -14.63 5.59 -4.77
C ARG A 138 -14.55 4.61 -5.95
N VAL A 139 -13.35 4.07 -6.20
CA VAL A 139 -13.12 3.10 -7.29
C VAL A 139 -13.62 1.74 -6.82
N HIS A 140 -14.54 1.16 -7.59
CA HIS A 140 -15.08 -0.15 -7.29
C HIS A 140 -13.97 -1.22 -7.24
N GLY A 141 -13.89 -1.95 -6.14
CA GLY A 141 -12.86 -2.96 -5.90
C GLY A 141 -11.61 -2.46 -5.17
N ILE A 142 -11.50 -1.16 -4.89
CA ILE A 142 -10.46 -0.63 -4.01
C ILE A 142 -11.06 -0.35 -2.64
N GLY A 143 -10.70 -1.19 -1.68
CA GLY A 143 -11.07 -1.00 -0.27
C GLY A 143 -9.99 -0.26 0.53
N ARG A 144 -10.26 -0.09 1.83
CA ARG A 144 -9.34 0.56 2.77
C ARG A 144 -7.94 -0.03 2.72
N TRP A 145 -7.82 -1.34 2.83
CA TRP A 145 -6.52 -2.04 2.79
C TRP A 145 -5.73 -1.74 1.51
N SER A 146 -6.39 -1.77 0.33
CA SER A 146 -5.71 -1.47 -0.95
C SER A 146 -5.25 -0.02 -1.02
N ALA A 147 -6.01 0.92 -0.47
CA ALA A 147 -5.61 2.33 -0.37
C ALA A 147 -4.43 2.52 0.59
N GLU A 148 -4.40 1.81 1.72
CA GLU A 148 -3.28 1.82 2.67
C GLU A 148 -2.00 1.23 2.03
N MET A 149 -2.12 0.14 1.26
CA MET A 149 -0.98 -0.41 0.49
C MET A 149 -0.45 0.59 -0.54
N PHE A 150 -1.33 1.30 -1.24
CA PHE A 150 -0.94 2.35 -2.17
C PHE A 150 -0.21 3.50 -1.46
N LEU A 151 -0.68 3.92 -0.28
CA LEU A 151 -0.01 4.94 0.53
C LEU A 151 1.41 4.50 0.94
N ILE A 152 1.59 3.24 1.37
CA ILE A 152 2.89 2.72 1.82
C ILE A 152 3.83 2.50 0.63
N PHE A 153 3.40 1.74 -0.39
CA PHE A 153 4.29 1.21 -1.42
C PHE A 153 4.41 2.08 -2.67
N TYR A 154 3.46 2.97 -2.94
CA TYR A 154 3.52 3.89 -4.07
C TYR A 154 3.81 5.33 -3.65
N LEU A 155 3.11 5.86 -2.66
CA LEU A 155 3.34 7.21 -2.17
C LEU A 155 4.43 7.29 -1.09
N HIS A 156 4.89 6.15 -0.58
CA HIS A 156 5.93 6.01 0.45
C HIS A 156 5.64 6.87 1.69
N ARG A 157 4.36 6.92 2.09
CA ARG A 157 3.92 7.67 3.27
C ARG A 157 4.49 7.05 4.55
N PRO A 158 5.04 7.85 5.46
CA PRO A 158 5.77 7.32 6.62
C PRO A 158 4.85 6.84 7.75
N ASP A 159 3.61 7.32 7.82
CA ASP A 159 2.75 7.13 9.01
C ASP A 159 1.43 6.41 8.72
N VAL A 160 1.49 5.35 7.92
CA VAL A 160 0.34 4.48 7.64
C VAL A 160 0.37 3.25 8.54
N PHE A 161 -0.79 2.92 9.16
CA PHE A 161 -0.91 1.77 10.04
C PHE A 161 -2.17 0.96 9.66
N PRO A 162 -2.04 -0.05 8.78
CA PRO A 162 -3.16 -0.84 8.28
C PRO A 162 -3.61 -1.87 9.31
N VAL A 163 -4.21 -1.42 10.41
CA VAL A 163 -4.57 -2.27 11.56
C VAL A 163 -5.57 -3.38 11.21
N GLU A 164 -6.32 -3.26 10.11
CA GLU A 164 -7.22 -4.33 9.63
C GLU A 164 -6.47 -5.46 8.92
N ASP A 165 -5.16 -5.29 8.63
CA ASP A 165 -4.32 -6.32 8.07
C ASP A 165 -4.05 -7.43 9.10
N LEU A 166 -4.47 -8.65 8.78
CA LEU A 166 -4.33 -9.79 9.67
C LEU A 166 -2.87 -10.20 9.91
N GLY A 167 -2.00 -9.99 8.92
CA GLY A 167 -0.56 -10.21 9.06
C GLY A 167 0.03 -9.24 10.08
N LEU A 168 -0.28 -7.96 9.97
CA LEU A 168 0.17 -6.95 10.93
C LEU A 168 -0.33 -7.26 12.35
N GLN A 169 -1.62 -7.58 12.51
CA GLN A 169 -2.17 -7.97 13.81
C GLN A 169 -1.47 -9.20 14.40
N ARG A 170 -1.20 -10.21 13.55
CA ARG A 170 -0.48 -11.42 13.98
C ARG A 170 0.95 -11.09 14.42
N ALA A 171 1.67 -10.26 13.68
CA ALA A 171 3.04 -9.85 14.04
C ALA A 171 3.06 -9.07 15.35
N LEU A 172 2.13 -8.14 15.56
CA LEU A 172 1.99 -7.39 16.80
C LEU A 172 1.81 -8.33 18.00
N ARG A 173 0.87 -9.27 17.92
CA ARG A 173 0.61 -10.24 19.00
C ARG A 173 1.75 -11.23 19.23
N LEU A 174 2.56 -11.49 18.20
CA LEU A 174 3.72 -12.37 18.29
C LEU A 174 4.88 -11.71 19.02
N HIS A 175 5.15 -10.44 18.75
CA HIS A 175 6.36 -9.78 19.20
C HIS A 175 6.18 -8.91 20.45
N PHE A 176 4.95 -8.47 20.74
CA PHE A 176 4.65 -7.64 21.92
C PHE A 176 3.74 -8.40 22.88
N SER A 177 4.30 -8.84 24.00
CA SER A 177 3.62 -9.70 24.98
C SER A 177 2.34 -9.09 25.54
N GLU A 178 2.32 -7.77 25.72
CA GLU A 178 1.16 -6.99 26.18
C GLU A 178 0.03 -6.90 25.16
N LEU A 179 0.31 -7.21 23.90
CA LEU A 179 -0.70 -7.20 22.81
C LEU A 179 -1.24 -8.59 22.46
N LYS A 180 -0.79 -9.65 23.14
CA LYS A 180 -1.10 -11.04 22.77
C LYS A 180 -2.59 -11.31 22.61
N GLU A 181 -3.40 -10.81 23.52
CA GLU A 181 -4.87 -10.96 23.52
C GLU A 181 -5.60 -9.61 23.35
N ALA A 182 -4.87 -8.56 22.94
CA ALA A 182 -5.41 -7.21 22.85
C ALA A 182 -6.44 -7.10 21.71
N PRO A 183 -7.57 -6.41 21.93
CA PRO A 183 -8.50 -6.07 20.86
C PRO A 183 -7.90 -5.02 19.91
N VAL A 184 -8.46 -4.91 18.71
CA VAL A 184 -7.94 -4.00 17.66
C VAL A 184 -7.78 -2.54 18.13
N PRO A 185 -8.70 -1.94 18.89
CA PRO A 185 -8.50 -0.58 19.40
C PRO A 185 -7.24 -0.38 20.22
N ASP A 186 -6.85 -1.40 21.00
CA ASP A 186 -5.64 -1.34 21.83
C ASP A 186 -4.38 -1.45 20.97
N LEU A 187 -4.42 -2.21 19.86
CA LEU A 187 -3.33 -2.23 18.87
C LEU A 187 -3.11 -0.85 18.25
N VAL A 188 -4.19 -0.14 17.93
CA VAL A 188 -4.13 1.24 17.41
C VAL A 188 -3.51 2.18 18.46
N SER A 189 -4.01 2.12 19.70
CA SER A 189 -3.52 2.96 20.81
C SER A 189 -2.04 2.69 21.10
N TYR A 190 -1.62 1.43 21.04
CA TYR A 190 -0.22 1.04 21.22
C TYR A 190 0.67 1.63 20.12
N ALA A 191 0.22 1.62 18.87
CA ALA A 191 0.97 2.10 17.71
C ALA A 191 1.15 3.63 17.67
N GLU A 192 0.43 4.41 18.49
CA GLU A 192 0.59 5.86 18.56
C GLU A 192 2.02 6.29 18.98
N ARG A 193 2.72 5.46 19.76
CA ARG A 193 4.11 5.70 20.19
C ARG A 193 5.13 5.71 19.05
N TRP A 194 4.78 5.10 17.90
CA TRP A 194 5.64 4.98 16.72
C TRP A 194 5.44 6.09 15.69
N ARG A 195 4.53 7.04 15.95
CA ARG A 195 4.36 8.19 15.07
C ARG A 195 5.64 9.04 14.99
N PRO A 196 5.93 9.61 13.82
CA PRO A 196 5.21 9.51 12.54
C PRO A 196 5.77 8.42 11.59
N TRP A 197 6.27 7.31 12.13
CA TRP A 197 7.01 6.29 11.39
C TRP A 197 6.33 4.91 11.36
N ARG A 198 5.00 4.88 11.52
CA ARG A 198 4.25 3.62 11.63
C ARG A 198 4.35 2.72 10.39
N SER A 199 4.61 3.28 9.19
CA SER A 199 4.85 2.49 7.98
C SER A 199 6.15 1.69 8.07
N VAL A 200 7.19 2.25 8.71
CA VAL A 200 8.46 1.53 8.94
C VAL A 200 8.24 0.35 9.89
N VAL A 201 7.51 0.58 10.98
CA VAL A 201 7.16 -0.48 11.94
C VAL A 201 6.31 -1.56 11.27
N THR A 202 5.32 -1.16 10.47
CA THR A 202 4.47 -2.08 9.69
C THR A 202 5.32 -2.96 8.77
N TRP A 203 6.25 -2.37 8.02
CA TRP A 203 7.18 -3.12 7.17
C TRP A 203 7.99 -4.14 7.95
N VAL A 204 8.65 -3.71 9.02
CA VAL A 204 9.50 -4.58 9.86
C VAL A 204 8.69 -5.74 10.44
N LEU A 205 7.47 -5.47 10.89
CA LEU A 205 6.56 -6.49 11.41
C LEU A 205 6.14 -7.51 10.34
N TRP A 206 5.81 -7.07 9.13
CA TRP A 206 5.52 -8.00 8.02
C TRP A 206 6.74 -8.87 7.69
N ARG A 207 7.94 -8.27 7.62
CA ARG A 207 9.17 -9.01 7.38
C ARG A 207 9.45 -10.08 8.43
N SER A 208 8.98 -9.91 9.64
CA SER A 208 9.13 -10.90 10.70
C SER A 208 8.29 -12.16 10.50
N LEU A 209 7.22 -12.08 9.72
CA LEU A 209 6.35 -13.22 9.40
C LEU A 209 6.72 -13.90 8.09
N ASP A 210 7.28 -13.15 7.15
CA ASP A 210 7.62 -13.66 5.83
C ASP A 210 9.10 -13.39 5.53
N PRO A 211 9.94 -14.44 5.37
CA PRO A 211 11.37 -14.29 5.08
C PRO A 211 11.64 -13.77 3.66
N VAL A 212 10.63 -13.79 2.77
CA VAL A 212 10.74 -13.30 1.39
C VAL A 212 10.09 -11.93 1.27
N GLU A 213 10.80 -10.97 0.66
CA GLU A 213 10.23 -9.65 0.40
C GLU A 213 9.05 -9.73 -0.56
N VAL A 214 7.88 -9.30 -0.11
CA VAL A 214 6.69 -9.18 -0.96
C VAL A 214 6.76 -7.83 -1.68
N ILE A 215 6.94 -7.88 -2.99
CA ILE A 215 6.92 -6.69 -3.88
C ILE A 215 5.47 -6.49 -4.32
N TYR A 216 4.87 -5.38 -3.96
CA TYR A 216 3.52 -4.97 -4.33
C TYR A 216 3.49 -4.16 -5.63
#